data_4e31c1a8142f151e0a83d83c0cedb11d
#
_entry.id   4e31c1a8142f151e0a83d83c0cedb11d
#
_cell.length_a   1.000
_cell.length_b   1.000
_cell.length_c   1.000
_cell.angle_alpha   90.00
_cell.angle_beta   90.00
_cell.angle_gamma   90.00
#
_symmetry.space_group_name_H-M   'P 1'
#
loop_
_entity.id
_entity.type
_entity.pdbx_description
1 polymer ?
#
loop_
_entity_poly.entity_id
_entity_poly.type
_entity_poly.pdbx_seq_one_letter_code
_entity_poly.pdbx_strand_id
1 'polypeptide(L)'
;MDRRAIFMLRLQNFLGRLAIAFVAPFYFLIAHALHYRIRNLHELRRECKEALDGHKGPWLICANHLTMIDSFILSYVAFSFIRHFTSYKKLPWNLPERRNFQSNPFLAVLCYLSKCIPVDRGGSREKMRKVLDSCSYLLRHGHTIMIFPEGGRSRTGRVERENFSYGVGRFIEEVDDCKVMCLYLRGDKQHRYGMIPAWGDRFYASMEVLTPVKANRSGLRAQRDYARQIIDRIACMEEKYFAAYGKRHRRFKTSDERAQKHGFALSEENSHQ
;
A
#
# COMPACT_ATOMS: atom_id res chain seq x y z
N MET A 1 7.87 8.16 -22.23
CA MET A 1 9.02 7.85 -21.34
C MET A 1 10.30 7.79 -22.15
N ASP A 2 11.41 8.30 -21.63
CA ASP A 2 12.73 8.32 -22.25
C ASP A 2 13.37 6.90 -22.25
N ARG A 3 14.19 6.59 -23.29
CA ARG A 3 14.88 5.29 -23.45
C ARG A 3 15.76 4.93 -22.25
N ARG A 4 16.42 5.93 -21.65
CA ARG A 4 17.28 5.74 -20.46
C ARG A 4 16.44 5.28 -19.26
N ALA A 5 15.29 5.90 -19.02
CA ALA A 5 14.41 5.51 -17.92
C ALA A 5 13.86 4.09 -18.11
N ILE A 6 13.51 3.69 -19.32
CA ILE A 6 13.09 2.32 -19.64
C ILE A 6 14.23 1.34 -19.36
N PHE A 7 15.45 1.64 -19.82
CA PHE A 7 16.61 0.82 -19.56
C PHE A 7 16.86 0.62 -18.07
N MET A 8 16.80 1.71 -17.28
CA MET A 8 17.01 1.64 -15.83
C MET A 8 15.97 0.78 -15.11
N LEU A 9 14.70 0.86 -15.51
CA LEU A 9 13.65 -0.02 -14.95
C LEU A 9 13.87 -1.50 -15.31
N ARG A 10 14.28 -1.78 -16.54
CA ARG A 10 14.60 -3.14 -16.98
C ARG A 10 15.82 -3.69 -16.23
N LEU A 11 16.86 -2.89 -16.07
CA LEU A 11 18.04 -3.23 -15.29
C LEU A 11 17.69 -3.50 -13.82
N GLN A 12 16.90 -2.62 -13.20
CA GLN A 12 16.42 -2.82 -11.83
C GLN A 12 15.62 -4.12 -11.69
N ASN A 13 14.71 -4.39 -12.62
CA ASN A 13 13.94 -5.63 -12.62
C ASN A 13 14.83 -6.87 -12.79
N PHE A 14 15.84 -6.81 -13.63
CA PHE A 14 16.79 -7.89 -13.84
C PHE A 14 17.63 -8.14 -12.59
N LEU A 15 18.24 -7.10 -12.02
CA LEU A 15 19.03 -7.20 -10.80
C LEU A 15 18.20 -7.67 -9.60
N GLY A 16 16.97 -7.18 -9.45
CA GLY A 16 16.05 -7.65 -8.42
C GLY A 16 15.65 -9.12 -8.59
N ARG A 17 15.53 -9.59 -9.84
CA ARG A 17 15.26 -11.01 -10.12
C ARG A 17 16.45 -11.91 -9.75
N LEU A 18 17.68 -11.47 -9.96
CA LEU A 18 18.85 -12.19 -9.49
C LEU A 18 18.95 -12.19 -7.97
N ALA A 19 18.67 -11.04 -7.37
CA ALA A 19 18.76 -10.86 -5.92
C ALA A 19 17.64 -11.53 -5.14
N ILE A 20 16.57 -12.04 -5.79
CA ILE A 20 15.40 -12.60 -5.10
C ILE A 20 15.75 -13.78 -4.20
N ALA A 21 16.83 -14.53 -4.55
CA ALA A 21 17.35 -15.63 -3.76
C ALA A 21 17.82 -15.19 -2.35
N PHE A 22 18.19 -13.92 -2.18
CA PHE A 22 18.59 -13.32 -0.92
C PHE A 22 17.47 -12.46 -0.32
N VAL A 23 16.77 -11.71 -1.15
CA VAL A 23 15.71 -10.80 -0.73
C VAL A 23 14.51 -11.56 -0.16
N ALA A 24 14.06 -12.64 -0.79
CA ALA A 24 12.90 -13.39 -0.30
C ALA A 24 13.17 -14.07 1.05
N PRO A 25 14.27 -14.82 1.27
CA PRO A 25 14.58 -15.36 2.60
C PRO A 25 14.67 -14.27 3.68
N PHE A 26 15.31 -13.14 3.36
CA PHE A 26 15.44 -12.01 4.28
C PHE A 26 14.06 -11.44 4.69
N TYR A 27 13.14 -11.28 3.74
CA TYR A 27 11.75 -10.87 4.01
C TYR A 27 11.04 -11.83 4.96
N PHE A 28 11.10 -13.13 4.67
CA PHE A 28 10.44 -14.13 5.50
C PHE A 28 11.08 -14.26 6.88
N LEU A 29 12.40 -14.14 6.96
CA LEU A 29 13.14 -14.14 8.22
C LEU A 29 12.73 -12.95 9.11
N ILE A 30 12.62 -11.74 8.55
CA ILE A 30 12.16 -10.56 9.29
C ILE A 30 10.74 -10.74 9.80
N ALA A 31 9.82 -11.21 8.95
CA ALA A 31 8.43 -11.45 9.36
C ALA A 31 8.37 -12.49 10.52
N HIS A 32 9.20 -13.51 10.44
CA HIS A 32 9.33 -14.53 11.50
C HIS A 32 9.97 -13.96 12.77
N ALA A 33 11.07 -13.22 12.65
CA ALA A 33 11.77 -12.59 13.78
C ALA A 33 10.89 -11.57 14.52
N LEU A 34 10.04 -10.86 13.80
CA LEU A 34 9.05 -9.94 14.36
C LEU A 34 7.84 -10.68 14.97
N HIS A 35 7.78 -12.01 14.85
CA HIS A 35 6.68 -12.86 15.30
C HIS A 35 5.31 -12.43 14.77
N TYR A 36 5.28 -11.88 13.55
CA TYR A 36 4.04 -11.47 12.92
C TYR A 36 3.21 -12.68 12.51
N ARG A 37 1.95 -12.68 12.92
CA ARG A 37 0.99 -13.73 12.62
C ARG A 37 -0.17 -13.16 11.84
N ILE A 38 -0.53 -13.81 10.75
CA ILE A 38 -1.66 -13.40 9.93
C ILE A 38 -2.80 -14.39 10.16
N ARG A 39 -3.99 -13.88 10.46
CA ARG A 39 -5.18 -14.71 10.51
C ARG A 39 -5.46 -15.24 9.10
N ASN A 40 -5.92 -16.46 8.98
CA ASN A 40 -6.31 -17.10 7.70
C ASN A 40 -5.26 -16.95 6.55
N LEU A 41 -3.96 -16.93 6.86
CA LEU A 41 -2.89 -16.69 5.88
C LEU A 41 -2.95 -17.64 4.67
N HIS A 42 -3.23 -18.93 4.89
CA HIS A 42 -3.28 -19.91 3.81
C HIS A 42 -4.44 -19.67 2.83
N GLU A 43 -5.61 -19.36 3.37
CA GLU A 43 -6.79 -19.02 2.57
C GLU A 43 -6.57 -17.76 1.76
N LEU A 44 -6.10 -16.70 2.39
CA LEU A 44 -5.83 -15.43 1.74
C LEU A 44 -4.77 -15.56 0.62
N ARG A 45 -3.72 -16.34 0.85
CA ARG A 45 -2.71 -16.65 -0.19
C ARG A 45 -3.29 -17.43 -1.36
N ARG A 46 -4.23 -18.34 -1.09
CA ARG A 46 -4.95 -19.07 -2.14
C ARG A 46 -5.79 -18.10 -2.97
N GLU A 47 -6.60 -17.27 -2.33
CA GLU A 47 -7.43 -16.26 -3.00
C GLU A 47 -6.59 -15.28 -3.84
N CYS A 48 -5.51 -14.73 -3.27
CA CYS A 48 -4.59 -13.86 -4.00
C CYS A 48 -3.95 -14.59 -5.20
N LYS A 49 -3.59 -15.87 -5.03
CA LYS A 49 -3.03 -16.69 -6.11
C LYS A 49 -4.04 -16.88 -7.22
N GLU A 50 -5.25 -17.31 -6.90
CA GLU A 50 -6.33 -17.56 -7.86
C GLU A 50 -6.67 -16.30 -8.65
N ALA A 51 -6.81 -15.16 -7.98
CA ALA A 51 -7.05 -13.87 -8.62
C ALA A 51 -5.92 -13.49 -9.59
N LEU A 52 -4.66 -13.53 -9.12
CA LEU A 52 -3.50 -13.17 -9.94
C LEU A 52 -3.28 -14.12 -11.12
N ASP A 53 -3.54 -15.41 -10.95
CA ASP A 53 -3.34 -16.41 -12.01
C ASP A 53 -4.54 -16.43 -13.00
N GLY A 54 -5.73 -16.10 -12.52
CA GLY A 54 -6.95 -16.01 -13.34
C GLY A 54 -7.02 -14.80 -14.28
N HIS A 55 -6.09 -13.83 -14.14
CA HIS A 55 -6.02 -12.68 -15.02
C HIS A 55 -4.59 -12.44 -15.50
N LYS A 56 -4.40 -12.45 -16.82
CA LYS A 56 -3.08 -12.25 -17.45
C LYS A 56 -2.68 -10.79 -17.62
N GLY A 57 -3.65 -9.89 -17.53
CA GLY A 57 -3.46 -8.45 -17.66
C GLY A 57 -2.75 -7.81 -16.46
N PRO A 58 -2.61 -6.49 -16.48
CA PRO A 58 -1.97 -5.75 -15.41
C PRO A 58 -2.79 -5.75 -14.12
N TRP A 59 -2.08 -5.74 -13.00
CA TRP A 59 -2.67 -5.67 -11.68
C TRP A 59 -2.23 -4.43 -10.93
N LEU A 60 -3.20 -3.76 -10.33
CA LEU A 60 -2.98 -2.70 -9.37
C LEU A 60 -3.40 -3.20 -7.99
N ILE A 61 -2.46 -3.32 -7.07
CA ILE A 61 -2.75 -3.66 -5.67
C ILE A 61 -2.94 -2.37 -4.91
N CYS A 62 -4.10 -2.19 -4.31
CA CYS A 62 -4.45 -1.02 -3.51
C CYS A 62 -4.79 -1.43 -2.08
N ALA A 63 -4.20 -0.78 -1.10
CA ALA A 63 -4.41 -1.11 0.31
C ALA A 63 -4.56 0.12 1.19
N ASN A 64 -5.15 -0.04 2.38
CA ASN A 64 -5.08 0.94 3.44
C ASN A 64 -3.66 1.08 3.98
N HIS A 65 -3.32 2.24 4.56
CA HIS A 65 -1.96 2.55 5.02
C HIS A 65 -1.93 3.00 6.48
N LEU A 66 -1.36 2.18 7.35
CA LEU A 66 -1.28 2.43 8.78
C LEU A 66 0.15 2.59 9.29
N THR A 67 1.11 1.82 8.73
CA THR A 67 2.50 1.81 9.18
C THR A 67 3.47 1.92 8.00
N MET A 68 4.74 2.23 8.29
CA MET A 68 5.76 2.37 7.25
C MET A 68 6.05 1.07 6.49
N ILE A 69 5.82 -0.07 7.12
CA ILE A 69 6.16 -1.39 6.57
C ILE A 69 4.95 -2.19 6.06
N ASP A 70 3.79 -1.53 5.86
CA ASP A 70 2.59 -2.22 5.38
C ASP A 70 2.82 -2.93 4.05
N SER A 71 3.54 -2.31 3.10
CA SER A 71 3.85 -2.95 1.81
C SER A 71 4.66 -4.24 1.97
N PHE A 72 5.55 -4.30 2.96
CA PHE A 72 6.29 -5.51 3.32
C PHE A 72 5.33 -6.59 3.84
N ILE A 73 4.46 -6.25 4.81
CA ILE A 73 3.51 -7.20 5.39
C ILE A 73 2.52 -7.68 4.33
N LEU A 74 2.01 -6.77 3.48
CA LEU A 74 1.09 -7.10 2.39
C LEU A 74 1.73 -8.01 1.34
N SER A 75 3.02 -7.81 1.02
CA SER A 75 3.75 -8.71 0.13
C SER A 75 3.94 -10.10 0.74
N TYR A 76 4.25 -10.17 2.04
CA TYR A 76 4.31 -11.43 2.79
C TYR A 76 2.96 -12.15 2.83
N VAL A 77 1.87 -11.40 2.96
CA VAL A 77 0.49 -11.91 2.98
C VAL A 77 0.08 -12.45 1.61
N ALA A 78 0.25 -11.66 0.56
CA ALA A 78 -0.27 -11.98 -0.77
C ALA A 78 0.56 -13.03 -1.53
N PHE A 79 1.85 -13.14 -1.22
CA PHE A 79 2.76 -14.03 -1.93
C PHE A 79 3.45 -15.02 -0.98
N SER A 80 3.29 -16.32 -1.25
CA SER A 80 4.05 -17.36 -0.54
C SER A 80 5.55 -17.27 -0.89
N PHE A 81 6.39 -17.88 -0.07
CA PHE A 81 7.84 -17.95 -0.32
C PHE A 81 8.16 -18.42 -1.73
N ILE A 82 7.58 -19.54 -2.16
CA ILE A 82 7.80 -20.14 -3.50
C ILE A 82 7.40 -19.17 -4.62
N ARG A 83 6.33 -18.40 -4.43
CA ARG A 83 5.87 -17.45 -5.46
C ARG A 83 6.81 -16.28 -5.68
N HIS A 84 7.68 -15.96 -4.75
CA HIS A 84 8.73 -14.96 -4.97
C HIS A 84 9.68 -15.37 -6.10
N PHE A 85 9.90 -16.67 -6.27
CA PHE A 85 10.75 -17.23 -7.33
C PHE A 85 9.96 -17.52 -8.62
N THR A 86 8.81 -18.18 -8.49
CA THR A 86 8.05 -18.68 -9.64
C THR A 86 7.20 -17.60 -10.32
N SER A 87 6.84 -16.54 -9.61
CA SER A 87 5.96 -15.49 -10.10
C SER A 87 6.56 -14.08 -9.92
N TYR A 88 7.88 -13.94 -10.05
CA TYR A 88 8.61 -12.70 -9.81
C TYR A 88 8.01 -11.50 -10.55
N LYS A 89 7.53 -11.67 -11.78
CA LYS A 89 6.90 -10.60 -12.55
C LYS A 89 5.64 -10.05 -11.87
N LYS A 90 4.88 -10.92 -11.19
CA LYS A 90 3.66 -10.58 -10.43
C LYS A 90 3.93 -9.91 -9.08
N LEU A 91 5.16 -10.02 -8.54
CA LEU A 91 5.52 -9.27 -7.32
C LEU A 91 5.39 -7.77 -7.59
N PRO A 92 4.75 -7.03 -6.67
CA PRO A 92 4.44 -5.63 -6.92
C PRO A 92 5.68 -4.74 -6.89
N TRP A 93 5.67 -3.73 -7.74
CA TRP A 93 6.50 -2.56 -7.57
C TRP A 93 5.87 -1.64 -6.53
N ASN A 94 6.67 -1.17 -5.58
CA ASN A 94 6.24 -0.32 -4.49
C ASN A 94 6.71 1.11 -4.69
N LEU A 95 5.98 2.08 -4.11
CA LEU A 95 6.26 3.51 -4.22
C LEU A 95 6.56 4.12 -2.84
N PRO A 96 7.70 3.78 -2.22
CA PRO A 96 8.04 4.31 -0.91
C PRO A 96 8.48 5.77 -0.98
N GLU A 97 8.18 6.52 0.08
CA GLU A 97 8.72 7.88 0.28
C GLU A 97 10.24 7.83 0.38
N ARG A 98 10.92 8.59 -0.48
CA ARG A 98 12.39 8.65 -0.57
C ARG A 98 13.07 8.92 0.77
N ARG A 99 12.54 9.85 1.56
CA ARG A 99 13.09 10.25 2.86
C ARG A 99 13.17 9.13 3.88
N ASN A 100 12.33 8.09 3.75
CA ASN A 100 12.25 7.02 4.75
C ASN A 100 13.39 6.00 4.67
N PHE A 101 14.15 5.94 3.57
CA PHE A 101 15.17 4.90 3.39
C PHE A 101 16.47 5.36 2.72
N GLN A 102 16.51 6.51 2.05
CA GLN A 102 17.69 6.96 1.33
C GLN A 102 18.85 7.42 2.22
N SER A 103 18.60 7.76 3.47
CA SER A 103 19.66 8.08 4.44
C SER A 103 20.48 6.86 4.84
N ASN A 104 19.98 5.65 4.62
CA ASN A 104 20.66 4.40 4.92
C ASN A 104 20.98 3.67 3.60
N PRO A 105 22.25 3.54 3.19
CA PRO A 105 22.64 2.93 1.91
C PRO A 105 22.19 1.46 1.79
N PHE A 106 22.21 0.69 2.88
CA PHE A 106 21.74 -0.68 2.89
C PHE A 106 20.24 -0.75 2.57
N LEU A 107 19.42 0.08 3.22
CA LEU A 107 17.99 0.15 2.93
C LEU A 107 17.72 0.65 1.52
N ALA A 108 18.50 1.59 1.00
CA ALA A 108 18.36 2.08 -0.37
C ALA A 108 18.62 0.96 -1.40
N VAL A 109 19.67 0.16 -1.20
CA VAL A 109 19.97 -1.01 -2.05
C VAL A 109 18.88 -2.08 -1.91
N LEU A 110 18.45 -2.40 -0.69
CA LEU A 110 17.39 -3.36 -0.45
C LEU A 110 16.07 -2.95 -1.12
N CYS A 111 15.67 -1.67 -0.99
CA CYS A 111 14.51 -1.13 -1.68
C CYS A 111 14.65 -1.22 -3.21
N TYR A 112 15.83 -0.87 -3.75
CA TYR A 112 16.10 -0.96 -5.18
C TYR A 112 15.90 -2.40 -5.69
N LEU A 113 16.50 -3.38 -5.03
CA LEU A 113 16.40 -4.79 -5.38
C LEU A 113 15.00 -5.39 -5.12
N SER A 114 14.21 -4.76 -4.24
CA SER A 114 12.83 -5.13 -3.91
C SER A 114 11.77 -4.43 -4.77
N LYS A 115 12.12 -4.01 -6.00
CA LYS A 115 11.18 -3.36 -6.94
C LYS A 115 10.54 -2.09 -6.35
N CYS A 116 11.32 -1.21 -5.77
CA CYS A 116 10.84 0.08 -5.27
C CYS A 116 11.18 1.22 -6.23
N ILE A 117 10.20 2.07 -6.52
CA ILE A 117 10.37 3.34 -7.23
C ILE A 117 10.22 4.47 -6.20
N PRO A 118 11.30 5.18 -5.84
CA PRO A 118 11.24 6.24 -4.84
C PRO A 118 10.34 7.40 -5.25
N VAL A 119 9.50 7.88 -4.32
CA VAL A 119 8.61 9.03 -4.51
C VAL A 119 9.07 10.17 -3.61
N ASP A 120 9.14 11.38 -4.14
CA ASP A 120 9.35 12.61 -3.37
C ASP A 120 7.99 13.27 -3.12
N ARG A 121 7.40 13.09 -1.93
CA ARG A 121 6.17 13.76 -1.54
C ARG A 121 6.44 15.26 -1.35
N GLY A 122 5.62 16.10 -1.95
CA GLY A 122 5.86 17.55 -1.98
C GLY A 122 6.96 17.97 -2.96
N GLY A 123 7.50 17.05 -3.76
CA GLY A 123 8.43 17.34 -4.85
C GLY A 123 7.76 17.99 -6.05
N SER A 124 8.55 18.33 -7.09
CA SER A 124 8.02 18.96 -8.29
C SER A 124 7.01 18.05 -9.02
N ARG A 125 6.00 18.67 -9.65
CA ARG A 125 5.02 17.95 -10.47
C ARG A 125 5.68 17.12 -11.57
N GLU A 126 6.80 17.59 -12.11
CA GLU A 126 7.57 16.88 -13.14
C GLU A 126 8.16 15.57 -12.62
N LYS A 127 8.76 15.58 -11.41
CA LYS A 127 9.29 14.36 -10.78
C LYS A 127 8.18 13.34 -10.53
N MET A 128 7.04 13.78 -9.98
CA MET A 128 5.89 12.92 -9.77
C MET A 128 5.37 12.34 -11.07
N ARG A 129 5.27 13.16 -12.13
CA ARG A 129 4.85 12.69 -13.46
C ARG A 129 5.77 11.58 -13.99
N LYS A 130 7.10 11.73 -13.87
CA LYS A 130 8.07 10.69 -14.29
C LYS A 130 7.85 9.37 -13.54
N VAL A 131 7.54 9.42 -12.24
CA VAL A 131 7.20 8.22 -11.45
C VAL A 131 5.92 7.57 -11.96
N LEU A 132 4.86 8.35 -12.16
CA LEU A 132 3.58 7.85 -12.67
C LEU A 132 3.74 7.26 -14.09
N ASP A 133 4.49 7.90 -14.98
CA ASP A 133 4.80 7.40 -16.33
C ASP A 133 5.55 6.04 -16.25
N SER A 134 6.46 5.90 -15.29
CA SER A 134 7.16 4.63 -15.04
C SER A 134 6.22 3.53 -14.59
N CYS A 135 5.26 3.85 -13.72
CA CYS A 135 4.24 2.91 -13.26
C CYS A 135 3.30 2.50 -14.41
N SER A 136 2.82 3.46 -15.22
CA SER A 136 2.00 3.17 -16.40
C SER A 136 2.75 2.27 -17.40
N TYR A 137 4.05 2.54 -17.61
CA TYR A 137 4.89 1.68 -18.46
C TYR A 137 4.96 0.25 -17.92
N LEU A 138 5.23 0.06 -16.62
CA LEU A 138 5.32 -1.26 -16.00
C LEU A 138 4.00 -2.01 -16.09
N LEU A 139 2.87 -1.37 -15.81
CA LEU A 139 1.54 -1.97 -15.92
C LEU A 139 1.26 -2.44 -17.35
N ARG A 140 1.50 -1.60 -18.37
CA ARG A 140 1.34 -1.99 -19.80
C ARG A 140 2.22 -3.17 -20.21
N HIS A 141 3.31 -3.42 -19.48
CA HIS A 141 4.18 -4.59 -19.69
C HIS A 141 3.83 -5.78 -18.78
N GLY A 142 2.65 -5.74 -18.13
CA GLY A 142 2.10 -6.83 -17.31
C GLY A 142 2.78 -7.01 -15.96
N HIS A 143 3.44 -5.96 -15.45
CA HIS A 143 3.89 -5.92 -14.05
C HIS A 143 2.75 -5.50 -13.12
N THR A 144 2.92 -5.78 -11.84
CA THR A 144 2.00 -5.36 -10.78
C THR A 144 2.56 -4.13 -10.07
N ILE A 145 1.71 -3.17 -9.73
CA ILE A 145 2.04 -2.00 -8.91
C ILE A 145 1.28 -2.09 -7.60
N MET A 146 1.93 -1.79 -6.47
CA MET A 146 1.27 -1.59 -5.18
C MET A 146 1.28 -0.12 -4.82
N ILE A 147 0.12 0.42 -4.48
CA ILE A 147 -0.06 1.81 -4.09
C ILE A 147 -1.05 1.93 -2.93
N PHE A 148 -0.83 2.93 -2.08
CA PHE A 148 -1.74 3.30 -1.01
C PHE A 148 -2.54 4.52 -1.48
N PRO A 149 -3.83 4.36 -1.84
CA PRO A 149 -4.61 5.44 -2.45
C PRO A 149 -4.88 6.60 -1.48
N GLU A 150 -4.77 6.39 -0.17
CA GLU A 150 -4.83 7.45 0.84
C GLU A 150 -3.71 8.50 0.68
N GLY A 151 -2.65 8.21 -0.09
CA GLY A 151 -1.53 9.11 -0.29
C GLY A 151 -0.64 9.33 0.94
N GLY A 152 -1.02 8.82 2.09
CA GLY A 152 -0.30 8.91 3.36
C GLY A 152 -0.75 7.86 4.36
N ARG A 153 -0.05 7.76 5.50
CA ARG A 153 -0.48 6.89 6.60
C ARG A 153 -1.64 7.51 7.35
N SER A 154 -2.68 6.74 7.59
CA SER A 154 -3.81 7.19 8.40
C SER A 154 -3.37 7.51 9.84
N ARG A 155 -3.69 8.72 10.31
CA ARG A 155 -3.45 9.14 11.70
C ARG A 155 -4.58 8.73 12.63
N THR A 156 -5.76 8.53 12.09
CA THR A 156 -6.95 8.12 12.86
C THR A 156 -7.07 6.62 13.01
N GLY A 157 -6.27 5.85 12.24
CA GLY A 157 -6.39 4.42 12.13
C GLY A 157 -7.63 3.96 11.35
N ARG A 158 -8.26 4.87 10.60
CA ARG A 158 -9.39 4.60 9.71
C ARG A 158 -9.01 4.96 8.29
N VAL A 159 -9.65 4.31 7.33
CA VAL A 159 -9.47 4.64 5.90
C VAL A 159 -9.94 6.06 5.65
N GLU A 160 -9.08 6.88 5.03
CA GLU A 160 -9.39 8.26 4.70
C GLU A 160 -10.23 8.32 3.41
N ARG A 161 -11.50 8.74 3.55
CA ARG A 161 -12.47 8.76 2.44
C ARG A 161 -12.58 10.11 1.73
N GLU A 162 -12.12 11.18 2.36
CA GLU A 162 -12.29 12.53 1.80
C GLU A 162 -11.02 13.01 1.08
N ASN A 163 -9.86 12.81 1.70
CA ASN A 163 -8.57 13.27 1.20
C ASN A 163 -7.75 12.08 0.68
N PHE A 164 -7.90 11.75 -0.60
CA PHE A 164 -7.19 10.65 -1.23
C PHE A 164 -6.52 11.07 -2.55
N SER A 165 -5.51 10.30 -2.95
CA SER A 165 -4.75 10.56 -4.18
C SER A 165 -5.48 10.05 -5.41
N TYR A 166 -5.59 10.89 -6.46
CA TYR A 166 -6.20 10.51 -7.74
C TYR A 166 -5.24 9.76 -8.66
N GLY A 167 -3.95 9.71 -8.30
CA GLY A 167 -2.92 9.07 -9.13
C GLY A 167 -3.19 7.59 -9.44
N VAL A 168 -3.89 6.88 -8.54
CA VAL A 168 -4.31 5.50 -8.77
C VAL A 168 -5.33 5.39 -9.91
N GLY A 169 -6.25 6.35 -10.02
CA GLY A 169 -7.24 6.40 -11.09
C GLY A 169 -6.64 6.67 -12.47
N ARG A 170 -5.49 7.35 -12.53
CA ARG A 170 -4.74 7.55 -13.77
C ARG A 170 -4.33 6.21 -14.41
N PHE A 171 -3.89 5.25 -13.61
CA PHE A 171 -3.48 3.95 -14.12
C PHE A 171 -4.64 3.17 -14.73
N ILE A 172 -5.83 3.28 -14.13
CA ILE A 172 -7.05 2.64 -14.65
C ILE A 172 -7.50 3.31 -15.96
N GLU A 173 -7.37 4.63 -16.06
CA GLU A 173 -7.71 5.38 -17.26
C GLU A 173 -6.75 5.10 -18.43
N GLU A 174 -5.44 4.97 -18.14
CA GLU A 174 -4.38 4.86 -19.16
C GLU A 174 -4.03 3.42 -19.55
N VAL A 175 -4.42 2.42 -18.76
CA VAL A 175 -4.00 1.03 -18.94
C VAL A 175 -5.22 0.13 -19.08
N ASP A 176 -5.38 -0.39 -20.30
CA ASP A 176 -6.50 -1.27 -20.62
C ASP A 176 -6.45 -2.57 -19.80
N ASP A 177 -7.64 -3.10 -19.50
CA ASP A 177 -7.83 -4.36 -18.78
C ASP A 177 -7.11 -4.43 -17.42
N CYS A 178 -6.88 -3.26 -16.78
CA CYS A 178 -6.25 -3.18 -15.46
C CYS A 178 -7.25 -3.56 -14.37
N LYS A 179 -7.01 -4.67 -13.68
CA LYS A 179 -7.79 -5.09 -12.50
C LYS A 179 -7.16 -4.56 -11.22
N VAL A 180 -8.01 -4.31 -10.23
CA VAL A 180 -7.58 -3.83 -8.92
C VAL A 180 -7.79 -4.91 -7.88
N MET A 181 -6.72 -5.25 -7.16
CA MET A 181 -6.78 -6.07 -5.97
C MET A 181 -6.78 -5.13 -4.75
N CYS A 182 -7.93 -5.00 -4.10
CA CYS A 182 -8.05 -4.26 -2.85
C CYS A 182 -7.63 -5.17 -1.69
N LEU A 183 -6.71 -4.68 -0.86
CA LEU A 183 -6.26 -5.37 0.35
C LEU A 183 -6.57 -4.48 1.55
N TYR A 184 -7.10 -5.08 2.61
CA TYR A 184 -7.24 -4.43 3.90
C TYR A 184 -6.36 -5.14 4.91
N LEU A 185 -5.57 -4.39 5.68
CA LEU A 185 -4.65 -4.90 6.70
C LEU A 185 -4.85 -4.17 8.03
N ARG A 186 -4.98 -4.92 9.13
CA ARG A 186 -5.07 -4.36 10.47
C ARG A 186 -4.43 -5.27 11.51
N GLY A 187 -3.54 -4.73 12.33
CA GLY A 187 -2.97 -5.43 13.48
C GLY A 187 -3.83 -5.31 14.74
N ASP A 188 -3.89 -6.36 15.54
CA ASP A 188 -4.66 -6.40 16.79
C ASP A 188 -4.13 -5.38 17.81
N LYS A 189 -2.82 -5.08 17.78
CA LYS A 189 -2.16 -4.14 18.68
C LYS A 189 -2.03 -2.72 18.13
N GLN A 190 -2.59 -2.45 16.96
CA GLN A 190 -2.56 -1.12 16.33
C GLN A 190 -3.59 -0.16 16.96
N HIS A 191 -3.34 0.24 18.21
CA HIS A 191 -4.18 1.19 18.95
C HIS A 191 -3.71 2.64 18.82
N ARG A 192 -2.49 2.85 18.31
CA ARG A 192 -1.85 4.16 18.18
C ARG A 192 -1.16 4.27 16.82
N TYR A 193 -1.05 5.50 16.33
CA TYR A 193 -0.19 5.81 15.20
C TYR A 193 1.25 5.40 15.52
N GLY A 194 1.88 4.70 14.60
CA GLY A 194 3.25 4.20 14.78
C GLY A 194 3.98 4.03 13.47
N MET A 195 5.31 3.91 13.55
CA MET A 195 6.16 3.64 12.38
C MET A 195 6.12 2.17 11.99
N ILE A 196 6.17 1.29 12.98
CA ILE A 196 6.26 -0.16 12.84
C ILE A 196 5.19 -0.78 13.75
N PRO A 197 4.50 -1.84 13.33
CA PRO A 197 3.59 -2.59 14.20
C PRO A 197 4.32 -3.16 15.42
N ALA A 198 3.58 -3.41 16.47
CA ALA A 198 4.15 -4.00 17.69
C ALA A 198 4.75 -5.39 17.42
N TRP A 199 5.81 -5.73 18.13
CA TRP A 199 6.38 -7.07 18.07
C TRP A 199 5.34 -8.14 18.47
N GLY A 200 5.30 -9.24 17.74
CA GLY A 200 4.33 -10.32 17.96
C GLY A 200 2.89 -9.90 17.68
N ASP A 201 2.67 -8.90 16.83
CA ASP A 201 1.32 -8.50 16.45
C ASP A 201 0.64 -9.58 15.58
N ARG A 202 -0.68 -9.66 15.71
CA ARG A 202 -1.52 -10.54 14.90
C ARG A 202 -2.38 -9.69 13.98
N PHE A 203 -2.23 -9.93 12.69
CA PHE A 203 -2.94 -9.16 11.68
C PHE A 203 -4.19 -9.90 11.20
N TYR A 204 -5.23 -9.11 10.98
CA TYR A 204 -6.30 -9.45 10.06
C TYR A 204 -5.94 -8.87 8.68
N ALA A 205 -6.13 -9.67 7.66
CA ALA A 205 -6.04 -9.19 6.28
C ALA A 205 -7.16 -9.81 5.46
N SER A 206 -7.67 -9.05 4.50
CA SER A 206 -8.67 -9.52 3.53
C SER A 206 -8.37 -8.98 2.14
N MET A 207 -8.91 -9.64 1.12
CA MET A 207 -8.71 -9.31 -0.27
C MET A 207 -10.05 -9.29 -1.00
N GLU A 208 -10.26 -8.29 -1.85
CA GLU A 208 -11.36 -8.25 -2.80
C GLU A 208 -10.85 -7.79 -4.18
N VAL A 209 -11.33 -8.42 -5.25
CA VAL A 209 -11.04 -7.97 -6.62
C VAL A 209 -12.09 -6.93 -7.01
N LEU A 210 -11.64 -5.79 -7.47
CA LEU A 210 -12.48 -4.73 -8.03
C LEU A 210 -12.20 -4.61 -9.53
N THR A 211 -13.23 -4.73 -10.35
CA THR A 211 -13.22 -4.30 -11.74
C THR A 211 -13.84 -2.91 -11.78
N PRO A 212 -13.05 -1.84 -11.98
CA PRO A 212 -13.58 -0.48 -11.93
C PRO A 212 -14.64 -0.25 -13.01
N VAL A 213 -15.75 0.35 -12.63
CA VAL A 213 -16.80 0.75 -13.57
C VAL A 213 -16.29 1.94 -14.38
N LYS A 214 -16.45 1.87 -15.71
CA LYS A 214 -15.97 2.92 -16.62
C LYS A 214 -16.63 4.26 -16.29
N ALA A 215 -15.81 5.28 -16.08
CA ALA A 215 -16.30 6.63 -15.87
C ALA A 215 -16.86 7.22 -17.16
N ASN A 216 -18.00 7.91 -17.09
CA ASN A 216 -18.57 8.65 -18.22
C ASN A 216 -17.86 9.99 -18.48
N ARG A 217 -16.64 10.14 -17.99
CA ARG A 217 -15.81 11.35 -18.03
C ARG A 217 -14.39 10.97 -18.35
N SER A 218 -13.55 11.94 -18.68
CA SER A 218 -12.13 11.77 -18.95
C SER A 218 -11.27 12.70 -18.08
N GLY A 219 -9.97 12.44 -18.05
CA GLY A 219 -8.98 13.24 -17.33
C GLY A 219 -9.16 13.20 -15.82
N LEU A 220 -8.83 14.28 -15.11
CA LEU A 220 -8.81 14.31 -13.63
C LEU A 220 -10.15 13.91 -12.97
N ARG A 221 -11.27 14.18 -13.64
CA ARG A 221 -12.59 13.79 -13.11
C ARG A 221 -12.78 12.27 -13.14
N ALA A 222 -12.41 11.62 -14.24
CA ALA A 222 -12.42 10.17 -14.35
C ALA A 222 -11.44 9.51 -13.35
N GLN A 223 -10.24 10.08 -13.23
CA GLN A 223 -9.22 9.60 -12.29
C GLN A 223 -9.73 9.66 -10.84
N ARG A 224 -10.41 10.73 -10.47
CA ARG A 224 -11.06 10.85 -9.16
C ARG A 224 -12.15 9.80 -8.97
N ASP A 225 -13.00 9.58 -9.97
CA ASP A 225 -14.09 8.61 -9.89
C ASP A 225 -13.55 7.18 -9.72
N TYR A 226 -12.49 6.80 -10.43
CA TYR A 226 -11.82 5.50 -10.25
C TYR A 226 -11.17 5.37 -8.88
N ALA A 227 -10.48 6.41 -8.42
CA ALA A 227 -9.85 6.41 -7.10
C ALA A 227 -10.91 6.32 -5.99
N ARG A 228 -12.06 6.98 -6.17
CA ARG A 228 -13.20 6.87 -5.24
C ARG A 228 -13.72 5.45 -5.14
N GLN A 229 -13.93 4.74 -6.25
CA GLN A 229 -14.38 3.35 -6.24
C GLN A 229 -13.43 2.45 -5.43
N ILE A 230 -12.12 2.68 -5.53
CA ILE A 230 -11.09 1.92 -4.79
C ILE A 230 -11.16 2.24 -3.30
N ILE A 231 -11.18 3.51 -2.93
CA ILE A 231 -11.26 3.94 -1.51
C ILE A 231 -12.54 3.43 -0.86
N ASP A 232 -13.68 3.55 -1.53
CA ASP A 232 -14.97 3.06 -1.00
C ASP A 232 -14.96 1.55 -0.82
N ARG A 233 -14.30 0.79 -1.71
CA ARG A 233 -14.11 -0.65 -1.55
C ARG A 233 -13.27 -0.99 -0.32
N ILE A 234 -12.14 -0.34 -0.14
CA ILE A 234 -11.25 -0.55 1.03
C ILE A 234 -11.96 -0.14 2.32
N ALA A 235 -12.73 0.96 2.31
CA ALA A 235 -13.52 1.39 3.45
C ALA A 235 -14.65 0.40 3.80
N CYS A 236 -15.30 -0.20 2.80
CA CYS A 236 -16.28 -1.26 3.03
C CYS A 236 -15.63 -2.50 3.68
N MET A 237 -14.41 -2.89 3.25
CA MET A 237 -13.65 -3.97 3.88
C MET A 237 -13.30 -3.63 5.33
N GLU A 238 -12.94 -2.38 5.63
CA GLU A 238 -12.74 -1.87 6.98
C GLU A 238 -14.01 -1.98 7.83
N GLU A 239 -15.16 -1.58 7.29
CA GLU A 239 -16.45 -1.68 8.00
C GLU A 239 -16.79 -3.12 8.35
N LYS A 240 -16.58 -4.07 7.42
CA LYS A 240 -16.73 -5.52 7.68
C LYS A 240 -15.82 -5.99 8.82
N TYR A 241 -14.55 -5.54 8.80
CA TYR A 241 -13.61 -5.85 9.89
C TYR A 241 -14.12 -5.33 11.24
N PHE A 242 -14.55 -4.07 11.33
CA PHE A 242 -15.01 -3.51 12.59
C PHE A 242 -16.36 -4.09 13.04
N ALA A 243 -17.23 -4.50 12.14
CA ALA A 243 -18.45 -5.23 12.47
C ALA A 243 -18.12 -6.58 13.13
N ALA A 244 -17.12 -7.31 12.60
CA ALA A 244 -16.72 -8.62 13.12
C ALA A 244 -15.84 -8.54 14.39
N TYR A 245 -14.97 -7.55 14.49
CA TYR A 245 -13.90 -7.47 15.51
C TYR A 245 -13.89 -6.16 16.31
N GLY A 246 -14.80 -5.21 16.05
CA GLY A 246 -14.75 -3.81 16.47
C GLY A 246 -14.76 -3.55 17.98
N LYS A 247 -15.22 -4.51 18.80
CA LYS A 247 -15.16 -4.39 20.27
C LYS A 247 -13.70 -4.35 20.81
N ARG A 248 -12.70 -4.70 19.99
CA ARG A 248 -11.29 -4.80 20.39
C ARG A 248 -10.44 -3.59 20.00
N HIS A 249 -10.93 -2.72 19.10
CA HIS A 249 -10.13 -1.63 18.56
C HIS A 249 -10.79 -0.27 18.75
N ARG A 250 -10.10 0.63 19.46
CA ARG A 250 -10.46 2.04 19.55
C ARG A 250 -9.79 2.82 18.42
N ARG A 251 -10.45 3.88 17.96
CA ARG A 251 -9.89 4.87 17.04
C ARG A 251 -8.58 5.44 17.62
N PHE A 252 -7.61 5.76 16.77
CA PHE A 252 -6.41 6.48 17.20
C PHE A 252 -6.82 7.86 17.76
N LYS A 253 -6.34 8.20 18.94
CA LYS A 253 -6.46 9.55 19.45
C LYS A 253 -5.39 10.40 18.76
N THR A 254 -5.80 11.43 18.02
CA THR A 254 -4.89 12.38 17.41
C THR A 254 -4.32 13.32 18.46
N SER A 255 -3.11 13.85 18.22
CA SER A 255 -2.51 14.91 19.07
C SER A 255 -3.41 16.14 19.18
N ASP A 256 -4.16 16.44 18.12
CA ASP A 256 -5.07 17.59 18.06
C ASP A 256 -6.31 17.41 18.94
N GLU A 257 -6.85 16.18 19.06
CA GLU A 257 -7.95 15.88 20.01
C GLU A 257 -7.50 16.01 21.47
N ARG A 258 -6.19 15.82 21.76
CA ARG A 258 -5.63 16.04 23.09
C ARG A 258 -5.43 17.53 23.37
N ALA A 259 -4.96 18.30 22.39
CA ALA A 259 -4.79 19.74 22.50
C ALA A 259 -6.13 20.45 22.70
N GLN A 260 -7.17 20.07 21.98
CA GLN A 260 -8.52 20.60 22.17
C GLN A 260 -9.11 20.28 23.54
N LYS A 261 -8.92 19.07 24.08
CA LYS A 261 -9.36 18.74 25.44
C LYS A 261 -8.59 19.52 26.51
N HIS A 262 -7.29 19.75 26.32
CA HIS A 262 -6.51 20.58 27.26
C HIS A 262 -6.85 22.08 27.12
N GLY A 263 -7.11 22.55 25.91
CA GLY A 263 -7.55 23.95 25.69
C GLY A 263 -8.92 24.22 26.30
N PHE A 264 -9.86 23.26 26.23
CA PHE A 264 -11.18 23.42 26.88
C PHE A 264 -11.08 23.39 28.43
N ALA A 265 -10.25 22.51 28.99
CA ALA A 265 -10.05 22.44 30.43
C ALA A 265 -9.43 23.72 31.01
N LEU A 266 -8.50 24.35 30.30
CA LEU A 266 -7.89 25.62 30.70
C LEU A 266 -8.82 26.82 30.53
N SER A 267 -9.82 26.76 29.62
CA SER A 267 -10.81 27.83 29.47
C SER A 267 -11.92 27.76 30.51
N GLU A 268 -12.23 26.60 31.08
CA GLU A 268 -13.20 26.47 32.18
C GLU A 268 -12.60 26.89 33.54
N GLU A 269 -11.30 26.63 33.77
CA GLU A 269 -10.63 27.11 35.01
C GLU A 269 -10.47 28.64 35.07
N ASN A 270 -10.34 29.32 33.92
CA ASN A 270 -10.22 30.80 33.87
C ASN A 270 -11.57 31.54 33.87
N SER A 271 -12.70 30.84 33.79
CA SER A 271 -14.04 31.47 33.86
C SER A 271 -14.66 31.45 35.26
N HIS A 272 -13.93 30.94 36.26
CA HIS A 272 -14.35 30.88 37.67
C HIS A 272 -13.41 31.64 38.61
N GLN A 273 -12.65 32.63 38.09
CA GLN A 273 -11.91 33.62 38.91
C GLN A 273 -12.53 35.01 38.74
#